data_6077fa560e1a298fe0d72fe637702a90
#
_entry.id   6077fa560e1a298fe0d72fe637702a90
#
_cell.length_a   1.000
_cell.length_b   1.000
_cell.length_c   1.000
_cell.angle_alpha   90.00
_cell.angle_beta   90.00
_cell.angle_gamma   90.00
#
_symmetry.space_group_name_H-M   'P 1'
#
loop_
_entity.id
_entity.type
_entity.pdbx_description
1 polymer ?
#
loop_
_entity_poly.entity_id
_entity_poly.type
_entity_poly.pdbx_seq_one_letter_code
_entity_poly.pdbx_strand_id
1 'polypeptide(L)' 'MELYSTCERMITRGKITGMQKKLDIFYAADRLTEDEYTKLTAQLEAKQQELAENENS' A
#
# COMPACT_ATOMS: atom_id res chain seq x y z
N MET A 1 8.02 12.28 10.62
CA MET A 1 7.51 10.93 10.42
C MET A 1 7.20 10.74 8.94
N GLU A 2 7.77 9.73 8.33
CA GLU A 2 7.58 9.50 6.91
C GLU A 2 6.30 8.73 6.63
N LEU A 3 5.44 9.31 5.82
CA LEU A 3 4.20 8.66 5.42
C LEU A 3 4.47 7.38 4.63
N TYR A 4 5.50 7.41 3.78
CA TYR A 4 5.90 6.24 2.99
C TYR A 4 6.19 5.04 3.90
N SER A 5 7.01 5.24 4.92
CA SER A 5 7.38 4.15 5.84
C SER A 5 6.15 3.62 6.58
N THR A 6 5.25 4.51 6.97
CA THR A 6 4.03 4.11 7.66
C THR A 6 3.16 3.24 6.76
N CYS A 7 2.95 3.65 5.51
CA CYS A 7 2.16 2.88 4.55
C CYS A 7 2.81 1.54 4.26
N GLU A 8 4.12 1.52 4.08
CA GLU A 8 4.86 0.29 3.82
C GLU A 8 4.67 -0.71 4.96
N ARG A 9 4.76 -0.22 6.19
CA ARG A 9 4.58 -1.06 7.37
C ARG A 9 3.18 -1.64 7.43
N MET A 10 2.17 -0.83 7.14
CA MET A 10 0.79 -1.29 7.15
C MET A 10 0.56 -2.39 6.11
N ILE A 11 1.11 -2.19 4.91
CA ILE A 11 0.98 -3.19 3.85
C ILE A 11 1.67 -4.49 4.27
N THR A 12 2.86 -4.40 4.82
CA THR A 12 3.61 -5.57 5.28
C THR A 12 2.83 -6.37 6.32
N ARG A 13 2.08 -5.67 7.17
CA ARG A 13 1.26 -6.31 8.20
C ARG A 13 -0.08 -6.83 7.68
N GLY A 14 -0.37 -6.63 6.40
CA GLY A 14 -1.62 -7.08 5.81
C GLY A 14 -2.79 -6.15 6.06
N LYS A 15 -2.55 -4.95 6.56
CA LYS A 15 -3.62 -3.97 6.80
C LYS A 15 -3.87 -3.19 5.53
N ILE A 16 -4.47 -3.85 4.55
CA ILE A 16 -4.61 -3.31 3.21
C ILE A 16 -6.04 -2.90 2.84
N THR A 17 -6.99 -3.09 3.74
CA THR A 17 -8.38 -2.69 3.49
C THR A 17 -8.45 -1.18 3.27
N GLY A 18 -8.92 -0.77 2.08
CA GLY A 18 -8.99 0.64 1.73
C GLY A 18 -7.65 1.32 1.49
N MET A 19 -6.56 0.56 1.45
CA MET A 19 -5.22 1.13 1.31
C MET A 19 -5.04 1.83 -0.04
N GLN A 20 -5.56 1.24 -1.12
CA GLN A 20 -5.44 1.86 -2.44
C GLN A 20 -6.04 3.25 -2.45
N LYS A 21 -7.21 3.41 -1.86
CA LYS A 21 -7.87 4.71 -1.78
C LYS A 21 -7.04 5.69 -0.96
N LYS A 22 -6.45 5.24 0.14
CA LYS A 22 -5.59 6.07 0.96
C LYS A 22 -4.35 6.53 0.19
N LEU A 23 -3.72 5.62 -0.55
CA LEU A 23 -2.56 5.96 -1.36
C LEU A 23 -2.92 6.99 -2.43
N ASP A 24 -4.07 6.83 -3.07
CA ASP A 24 -4.53 7.78 -4.08
C ASP A 24 -4.71 9.17 -3.48
N ILE A 25 -5.31 9.23 -2.30
CA ILE A 25 -5.55 10.51 -1.61
C ILE A 25 -4.21 11.16 -1.23
N PHE A 26 -3.29 10.38 -0.67
CA PHE A 26 -1.99 10.90 -0.26
C PHE A 26 -1.18 11.40 -1.45
N TYR A 27 -1.25 10.70 -2.56
CA TYR A 27 -0.56 11.12 -3.77
C TYR A 27 -1.17 12.41 -4.32
N ALA A 28 -2.50 12.48 -4.36
CA ALA A 28 -3.20 13.67 -4.85
C ALA A 28 -2.93 14.89 -3.96
N ALA A 29 -2.68 14.66 -2.67
CA ALA A 29 -2.39 15.73 -1.70
C ALA A 29 -0.90 16.07 -1.62
N ASP A 30 -0.09 15.54 -2.53
CA ASP A 30 1.38 15.74 -2.56
C ASP A 30 2.07 15.22 -1.30
N ARG A 31 1.48 14.24 -0.65
CA ARG A 31 2.07 13.60 0.52
C ARG A 31 3.00 12.46 0.14
N LEU A 32 2.87 11.94 -1.08
CA LEU A 32 3.73 10.89 -1.62
C LEU A 32 4.28 11.36 -2.95
N THR A 33 5.54 11.04 -3.23
CA THR A 33 6.11 11.27 -4.55
C THR A 33 5.61 10.20 -5.50
N GLU A 34 5.79 10.42 -6.80
CA GLU A 34 5.42 9.44 -7.81
C GLU A 34 6.12 8.11 -7.58
N ASP A 35 7.42 8.15 -7.25
CA ASP A 35 8.19 6.94 -6.95
C ASP A 35 7.63 6.20 -5.75
N GLU A 36 7.33 6.94 -4.69
CA GLU A 36 6.77 6.34 -3.47
C GLU A 36 5.41 5.72 -3.74
N TYR A 37 4.57 6.44 -4.46
CA TYR A 37 3.25 5.94 -4.82
C TYR A 37 3.35 4.66 -5.65
N THR A 38 4.23 4.65 -6.64
CA THR A 38 4.42 3.49 -7.51
C THR A 38 4.90 2.28 -6.70
N LYS A 39 5.88 2.49 -5.81
CA LYS A 39 6.41 1.41 -4.98
C LYS A 39 5.36 0.85 -4.04
N LEU A 40 4.59 1.73 -3.40
CA LEU A 40 3.55 1.29 -2.48
C LEU A 40 2.44 0.55 -3.20
N THR A 41 2.06 1.02 -4.39
CA THR A 41 1.04 0.34 -5.19
C THR A 41 1.50 -1.07 -5.56
N ALA A 42 2.75 -1.23 -5.95
CA ALA A 42 3.30 -2.54 -6.29
C ALA A 42 3.31 -3.46 -5.07
N GLN A 43 3.69 -2.95 -3.91
CA GLN A 43 3.68 -3.72 -2.66
C GLN A 43 2.26 -4.12 -2.27
N LEU A 44 1.32 -3.22 -2.46
CA LEU A 44 -0.08 -3.48 -2.15
C LEU A 44 -0.63 -4.61 -3.02
N GLU A 45 -0.37 -4.56 -4.32
CA GLU A 45 -0.81 -5.60 -5.24
C GLU A 45 -0.22 -6.95 -4.88
N ALA A 46 1.08 -6.98 -4.57
CA ALA A 46 1.74 -8.22 -4.19
C ALA A 46 1.13 -8.78 -2.90
N LYS A 47 0.82 -7.92 -1.94
CA LYS A 47 0.22 -8.35 -0.69
C LYS A 47 -1.20 -8.87 -0.89
N GLN A 48 -1.96 -8.23 -1.75
CA GLN A 48 -3.32 -8.67 -2.06
C GLN A 48 -3.31 -10.06 -2.68
N GLN A 49 -2.37 -10.33 -3.60
CA GLN A 49 -2.23 -11.66 -4.19
C GLN A 49 -1.83 -12.69 -3.15
N GLU A 50 -0.88 -12.34 -2.28
CA GLU A 50 -0.44 -13.23 -1.22
C GLU A 50 -1.59 -13.64 -0.32
N LEU A 51 -2.41 -12.68 0.10
CA LEU A 51 -3.54 -12.96 0.99
C LEU A 51 -4.63 -13.75 0.27
N ALA A 52 -4.86 -13.47 -1.00
CA ALA A 52 -5.84 -14.22 -1.79
C ALA A 52 -5.42 -15.67 -1.95
N GLU A 53 -4.13 -15.92 -2.18
CA GLU A 53 -3.61 -17.28 -2.29
C GLU A 53 -3.77 -18.03 -0.97
N ASN A 54 -3.53 -17.35 0.15
CA ASN A 54 -3.67 -17.96 1.46
C ASN A 54 -5.12 -18.33 1.77
N GLU A 55 -6.07 -17.54 1.29
CA GLU A 55 -7.48 -17.83 1.49
C GLU A 55 -7.93 -19.07 0.72
N ASN A 56 -7.28 -19.33 -0.38
CA ASN A 56 -7.64 -20.46 -1.25
C ASN A 56 -6.94 -21.76 -0.86
N SER A 57 -6.04 -21.70 0.08
CA SER A 57 -5.34 -22.90 0.57
C SER A 57 -5.98 -23.44 1.88
#